data_d303cd265eec0cf8bf27e0d9f895c5af
#
_entry.id   d303cd265eec0cf8bf27e0d9f895c5af
#
_cell.length_a   1.000
_cell.length_b   1.000
_cell.length_c   1.000
_cell.angle_alpha   90.00
_cell.angle_beta   90.00
_cell.angle_gamma   90.00
#
_symmetry.space_group_name_H-M   'P 1'
#
loop_
_entity.id
_entity.type
_entity.pdbx_description
1 polymer ?
#
loop_
_entity_poly.entity_id
_entity_poly.type
_entity_poly.pdbx_seq_one_letter_code
_entity_poly.pdbx_strand_id
1 'polypeptide(L)'
;MKCVYFGSDVFLPCLARLVGDGHEIVRIYTFPDNNGDFSHCRQMLQAAKELDVPVRLNRPGAQELESLIEDDAQAFISAAYAYKIPAFSSEKAYGLNLHTSLLPQGRGRWPLPRILLDSPQAAGVTIHQLAEAFDAGAILAQTPLALSEDEDLDSLTAKIIMATPPLLSGVMGDLATCWANAQPQDEQQASHWPVPEGKTRTLDWTQDVASIMHKHRAFGGCMVQASVDGQTIWIEDVNAWQEAHTLTPGTIAARYEDQLVIAAQDGLVLLKRWYQAG
;
A
#
# COMPACT_ATOMS: atom_id res chain seq x y z
N MET A 1 -0.17 -18.79 19.36
CA MET A 1 1.20 -18.25 19.39
C MET A 1 1.14 -16.84 19.97
N LYS A 2 2.21 -16.41 20.67
CA LYS A 2 2.40 -15.00 21.07
C LYS A 2 3.01 -14.22 19.91
N CYS A 3 2.34 -13.14 19.51
CA CYS A 3 2.67 -12.36 18.32
C CYS A 3 2.97 -10.90 18.67
N VAL A 4 3.97 -10.33 18.00
CA VAL A 4 4.25 -8.90 17.96
C VAL A 4 3.78 -8.36 16.61
N TYR A 5 2.93 -7.35 16.61
CA TYR A 5 2.34 -6.78 15.41
C TYR A 5 2.91 -5.39 15.11
N PHE A 6 3.35 -5.17 13.88
CA PHE A 6 3.85 -3.89 13.37
C PHE A 6 2.94 -3.45 12.24
N GLY A 7 2.19 -2.37 12.41
CA GLY A 7 1.25 -2.04 11.36
C GLY A 7 0.55 -0.69 11.48
N SER A 8 -0.36 -0.50 10.54
CA SER A 8 -1.24 0.66 10.40
C SER A 8 -2.70 0.22 10.24
N ASP A 9 -3.60 1.20 10.17
CA ASP A 9 -5.04 0.96 10.04
C ASP A 9 -5.40 0.14 8.78
N VAL A 10 -4.60 0.25 7.71
CA VAL A 10 -4.82 -0.49 6.44
C VAL A 10 -4.93 -2.00 6.66
N PHE A 11 -4.08 -2.57 7.53
CA PHE A 11 -4.09 -4.00 7.82
C PHE A 11 -4.66 -4.35 9.21
N LEU A 12 -5.50 -3.47 9.77
CA LEU A 12 -6.23 -3.79 10.99
C LEU A 12 -7.05 -5.11 10.88
N PRO A 13 -7.66 -5.47 9.72
CA PRO A 13 -8.30 -6.77 9.56
C PRO A 13 -7.35 -7.97 9.76
N CYS A 14 -6.06 -7.83 9.49
CA CYS A 14 -5.07 -8.88 9.78
C CYS A 14 -4.85 -9.06 11.29
N LEU A 15 -4.75 -7.95 12.05
CA LEU A 15 -4.69 -8.00 13.51
C LEU A 15 -5.94 -8.68 14.08
N ALA A 16 -7.13 -8.26 13.65
CA ALA A 16 -8.40 -8.86 14.08
C ALA A 16 -8.47 -10.36 13.75
N ARG A 17 -7.95 -10.75 12.57
CA ARG A 17 -7.90 -12.16 12.16
C ARG A 17 -6.96 -12.98 13.05
N LEU A 18 -5.78 -12.49 13.38
CA LEU A 18 -4.85 -13.17 14.30
C LEU A 18 -5.49 -13.42 15.67
N VAL A 19 -6.16 -12.40 16.23
CA VAL A 19 -6.88 -12.53 17.50
C VAL A 19 -8.02 -13.56 17.38
N GLY A 20 -8.80 -13.50 16.29
CA GLY A 20 -9.90 -14.42 16.03
C GLY A 20 -9.44 -15.88 15.86
N ASP A 21 -8.23 -16.10 15.34
CA ASP A 21 -7.60 -17.42 15.21
C ASP A 21 -6.95 -17.91 16.53
N GLY A 22 -7.06 -17.13 17.63
CA GLY A 22 -6.57 -17.51 18.95
C GLY A 22 -5.09 -17.21 19.18
N HIS A 23 -4.49 -16.33 18.39
CA HIS A 23 -3.14 -15.83 18.68
C HIS A 23 -3.19 -14.71 19.71
N GLU A 24 -2.22 -14.70 20.62
CA GLU A 24 -2.07 -13.67 21.64
C GLU A 24 -1.19 -12.54 21.08
N ILE A 25 -1.71 -11.31 21.06
CA ILE A 25 -0.92 -10.14 20.67
C ILE A 25 -0.27 -9.56 21.91
N VAL A 26 1.04 -9.63 22.02
CA VAL A 26 1.78 -9.19 23.22
C VAL A 26 2.32 -7.76 23.09
N ARG A 27 2.44 -7.25 21.88
CA ARG A 27 2.92 -5.90 21.60
C ARG A 27 2.45 -5.42 20.23
N ILE A 28 2.08 -4.14 20.15
CA ILE A 28 1.82 -3.46 18.87
C ILE A 28 2.82 -2.32 18.70
N TYR A 29 3.45 -2.25 17.53
CA TYR A 29 4.22 -1.12 17.05
C TYR A 29 3.47 -0.44 15.91
N THR A 30 3.33 0.86 16.01
CA THR A 30 2.75 1.71 14.97
C THR A 30 3.55 3.03 14.90
N PHE A 31 3.00 4.06 14.31
CA PHE A 31 3.67 5.35 14.16
C PHE A 31 2.68 6.49 14.47
N PRO A 32 3.16 7.71 14.76
CA PRO A 32 2.30 8.86 14.96
C PRO A 32 1.49 9.21 13.71
N ASP A 33 0.24 9.61 13.90
CA ASP A 33 -0.74 9.92 12.82
C ASP A 33 -0.33 11.12 11.92
N ASN A 34 0.71 11.86 12.31
CA ASN A 34 1.24 13.03 11.61
C ASN A 34 2.52 12.74 10.78
N ASN A 35 2.76 11.49 10.43
CA ASN A 35 4.00 11.08 9.76
C ASN A 35 4.08 11.46 8.27
N GLY A 36 3.14 12.26 7.76
CA GLY A 36 3.13 12.74 6.38
C GLY A 36 2.80 11.68 5.32
N ASP A 37 2.54 10.46 5.73
CA ASP A 37 2.13 9.37 4.88
C ASP A 37 0.61 9.18 4.92
N PHE A 38 0.07 8.56 3.87
CA PHE A 38 -1.34 8.18 3.76
C PHE A 38 -1.77 7.08 4.73
N SER A 39 -0.88 6.65 5.60
CA SER A 39 -1.13 5.61 6.59
C SER A 39 -1.59 6.23 7.90
N HIS A 40 -2.74 5.82 8.38
CA HIS A 40 -3.29 6.21 9.67
C HIS A 40 -3.09 5.11 10.71
N CYS A 41 -3.11 5.48 11.98
CA CYS A 41 -2.97 4.54 13.09
C CYS A 41 -4.06 4.66 14.17
N ARG A 42 -5.10 5.47 13.94
CA ARG A 42 -6.14 5.74 14.95
C ARG A 42 -6.93 4.50 15.35
N GLN A 43 -7.33 3.70 14.34
CA GLN A 43 -8.06 2.46 14.58
C GLN A 43 -7.15 1.41 15.22
N MET A 44 -5.88 1.36 14.84
CA MET A 44 -4.87 0.50 15.47
C MET A 44 -4.69 0.81 16.95
N LEU A 45 -4.61 2.10 17.32
CA LEU A 45 -4.53 2.54 18.71
C LEU A 45 -5.80 2.19 19.52
N GLN A 46 -6.97 2.31 18.89
CA GLN A 46 -8.24 1.93 19.50
C GLN A 46 -8.30 0.41 19.72
N ALA A 47 -7.96 -0.38 18.72
CA ALA A 47 -7.92 -1.84 18.83
C ALA A 47 -6.93 -2.33 19.91
N ALA A 48 -5.76 -1.71 20.00
CA ALA A 48 -4.78 -2.02 21.02
C ALA A 48 -5.34 -1.78 22.44
N LYS A 49 -6.09 -0.68 22.63
CA LYS A 49 -6.75 -0.37 23.90
C LYS A 49 -7.85 -1.40 24.23
N GLU A 50 -8.65 -1.81 23.25
CA GLU A 50 -9.70 -2.82 23.43
C GLU A 50 -9.14 -4.20 23.76
N LEU A 51 -7.97 -4.54 23.22
CA LEU A 51 -7.26 -5.79 23.47
C LEU A 51 -6.39 -5.75 24.75
N ASP A 52 -6.29 -4.59 25.41
CA ASP A 52 -5.35 -4.33 26.53
C ASP A 52 -3.88 -4.66 26.19
N VAL A 53 -3.47 -4.33 24.94
CA VAL A 53 -2.13 -4.62 24.42
C VAL A 53 -1.27 -3.35 24.49
N PRO A 54 -0.02 -3.43 25.03
CA PRO A 54 0.91 -2.31 25.03
C PRO A 54 1.29 -1.86 23.61
N VAL A 55 1.25 -0.53 23.37
CA VAL A 55 1.61 0.09 22.08
C VAL A 55 2.92 0.86 22.18
N ARG A 56 3.70 0.86 21.11
CA ARG A 56 4.87 1.70 20.90
C ARG A 56 4.72 2.49 19.60
N LEU A 57 4.99 3.80 19.65
CA LEU A 57 4.96 4.70 18.49
C LEU A 57 6.37 4.99 17.94
N ASN A 58 7.38 4.49 18.59
CA ASN A 58 8.78 4.62 18.18
C ASN A 58 9.27 3.33 17.51
N ARG A 59 10.37 3.45 16.78
CA ARG A 59 11.04 2.29 16.19
C ARG A 59 11.56 1.37 17.30
N PRO A 60 11.40 0.05 17.19
CA PRO A 60 11.99 -0.87 18.13
C PRO A 60 13.52 -0.88 18.05
N GLY A 61 14.17 -1.07 19.17
CA GLY A 61 15.60 -1.44 19.23
C GLY A 61 15.80 -2.94 19.10
N ALA A 62 16.96 -3.39 18.64
CA ALA A 62 17.25 -4.83 18.54
C ALA A 62 17.15 -5.53 19.91
N GLN A 63 17.66 -4.92 20.98
CA GLN A 63 17.56 -5.47 22.35
C GLN A 63 16.10 -5.59 22.82
N GLU A 64 15.21 -4.66 22.42
CA GLU A 64 13.79 -4.74 22.77
C GLU A 64 13.13 -5.94 22.08
N LEU A 65 13.49 -6.24 20.83
CA LEU A 65 12.98 -7.40 20.12
C LEU A 65 13.49 -8.72 20.74
N GLU A 66 14.76 -8.79 21.08
CA GLU A 66 15.33 -9.96 21.78
C GLU A 66 14.65 -10.18 23.14
N SER A 67 14.38 -9.12 23.91
CA SER A 67 13.64 -9.23 25.17
C SER A 67 12.22 -9.78 24.96
N LEU A 68 11.52 -9.38 23.90
CA LEU A 68 10.21 -9.94 23.58
C LEU A 68 10.29 -11.43 23.22
N ILE A 69 11.38 -11.86 22.57
CA ILE A 69 11.65 -13.29 22.27
C ILE A 69 11.93 -14.06 23.57
N GLU A 70 12.69 -13.48 24.50
CA GLU A 70 12.93 -14.06 25.83
C GLU A 70 11.62 -14.18 26.64
N ASP A 71 10.66 -13.27 26.44
CA ASP A 71 9.29 -13.30 26.99
C ASP A 71 8.32 -14.19 26.18
N ASP A 72 8.87 -15.09 25.33
CA ASP A 72 8.14 -16.08 24.53
C ASP A 72 7.33 -15.53 23.35
N ALA A 73 7.69 -14.36 22.80
CA ALA A 73 7.16 -13.92 21.51
C ALA A 73 7.70 -14.81 20.38
N GLN A 74 6.81 -15.41 19.60
CA GLN A 74 7.14 -16.45 18.61
C GLN A 74 7.02 -15.95 17.18
N ALA A 75 6.21 -14.91 16.91
CA ALA A 75 6.02 -14.36 15.57
C ALA A 75 5.99 -12.82 15.59
N PHE A 76 6.71 -12.23 14.64
CA PHE A 76 6.82 -10.79 14.42
C PHE A 76 6.24 -10.49 13.04
N ILE A 77 5.07 -9.83 12.99
CA ILE A 77 4.29 -9.65 11.78
C ILE A 77 4.29 -8.16 11.39
N SER A 78 4.90 -7.84 10.25
CA SER A 78 4.91 -6.51 9.65
C SER A 78 3.79 -6.39 8.61
N ALA A 79 2.94 -5.36 8.74
CA ALA A 79 1.78 -5.12 7.91
C ALA A 79 1.61 -3.62 7.64
N ALA A 80 2.23 -3.10 6.59
CA ALA A 80 2.33 -1.67 6.28
C ALA A 80 2.96 -0.85 7.41
N TYR A 81 4.02 -1.37 8.04
CA TYR A 81 4.81 -0.63 9.00
C TYR A 81 5.82 0.27 8.31
N ALA A 82 5.85 1.56 8.71
CA ALA A 82 6.62 2.58 8.01
C ALA A 82 8.14 2.48 8.20
N TYR A 83 8.61 1.68 9.17
CA TYR A 83 10.02 1.63 9.54
C TYR A 83 10.62 0.24 9.36
N LYS A 84 11.94 0.20 9.13
CA LYS A 84 12.70 -1.05 9.13
C LYS A 84 12.69 -1.66 10.53
N ILE A 85 12.32 -2.93 10.60
CA ILE A 85 12.43 -3.74 11.82
C ILE A 85 13.88 -4.22 11.92
N PRO A 86 14.58 -4.03 13.06
CA PRO A 86 15.92 -4.56 13.26
C PRO A 86 15.97 -6.08 13.13
N ALA A 87 17.11 -6.61 12.74
CA ALA A 87 17.33 -8.05 12.78
C ALA A 87 17.21 -8.57 14.22
N PHE A 88 16.65 -9.77 14.36
CA PHE A 88 16.53 -10.51 15.61
C PHE A 88 16.82 -12.00 15.37
N SER A 89 16.92 -12.78 16.45
CA SER A 89 17.25 -14.21 16.35
C SER A 89 16.14 -15.02 15.68
N SER A 90 16.31 -15.32 14.38
CA SER A 90 15.36 -16.11 13.58
C SER A 90 15.32 -17.61 13.96
N GLU A 91 16.24 -18.08 14.78
CA GLU A 91 16.20 -19.46 15.30
C GLU A 91 15.14 -19.63 16.40
N LYS A 92 14.73 -18.53 17.04
CA LYS A 92 13.80 -18.53 18.16
C LYS A 92 12.42 -17.95 17.81
N ALA A 93 12.33 -17.15 16.75
CA ALA A 93 11.09 -16.48 16.37
C ALA A 93 11.01 -16.27 14.85
N TYR A 94 9.79 -16.23 14.35
CA TYR A 94 9.47 -16.02 12.93
C TYR A 94 9.24 -14.54 12.65
N GLY A 95 9.84 -14.02 11.59
CA GLY A 95 9.63 -12.65 11.12
C GLY A 95 8.95 -12.62 9.76
N LEU A 96 7.73 -12.09 9.67
CA LEU A 96 6.92 -12.05 8.48
C LEU A 96 6.64 -10.62 8.03
N ASN A 97 6.59 -10.39 6.71
CA ASN A 97 6.07 -9.15 6.15
C ASN A 97 4.94 -9.42 5.17
N LEU A 98 3.89 -8.60 5.24
CA LEU A 98 2.77 -8.59 4.31
C LEU A 98 3.06 -7.53 3.25
N HIS A 99 3.25 -7.96 1.99
CA HIS A 99 3.60 -7.07 0.88
C HIS A 99 2.51 -7.06 -0.18
N THR A 100 2.24 -5.87 -0.75
CA THR A 100 1.09 -5.61 -1.62
C THR A 100 1.40 -5.76 -3.10
N SER A 101 2.23 -6.74 -3.45
CA SER A 101 2.48 -7.19 -4.83
C SER A 101 2.82 -8.67 -4.85
N LEU A 102 2.84 -9.28 -6.04
CA LEU A 102 3.40 -10.62 -6.27
C LEU A 102 4.93 -10.53 -6.40
N LEU A 103 5.64 -10.68 -5.27
CA LEU A 103 7.10 -10.73 -5.27
C LEU A 103 7.61 -11.90 -6.15
N PRO A 104 8.75 -11.73 -6.82
CA PRO A 104 9.77 -10.70 -6.64
C PRO A 104 9.51 -9.38 -7.36
N GLN A 105 8.37 -9.22 -8.05
CA GLN A 105 8.02 -7.96 -8.70
C GLN A 105 7.46 -6.95 -7.70
N GLY A 106 7.87 -5.68 -7.83
CA GLY A 106 7.32 -4.58 -7.06
C GLY A 106 7.81 -4.53 -5.61
N ARG A 107 9.06 -4.91 -5.33
CA ARG A 107 9.70 -4.60 -4.05
C ARG A 107 9.67 -3.09 -3.84
N GLY A 108 9.44 -2.64 -2.63
CA GLY A 108 9.42 -1.22 -2.27
C GLY A 108 8.11 -0.80 -1.62
N ARG A 109 8.11 0.44 -1.18
CA ARG A 109 7.16 0.93 -0.20
C ARG A 109 5.71 1.05 -0.69
N TRP A 110 5.49 1.31 -1.98
CA TRP A 110 4.15 1.56 -2.52
C TRP A 110 4.00 1.09 -3.97
N PRO A 111 3.84 -0.23 -4.20
CA PRO A 111 3.78 -0.81 -5.53
C PRO A 111 2.46 -0.59 -6.28
N LEU A 112 1.36 -0.26 -5.58
CA LEU A 112 0.01 -0.25 -6.13
C LEU A 112 -0.16 0.64 -7.37
N PRO A 113 0.30 1.90 -7.40
CA PRO A 113 0.17 2.72 -8.59
C PRO A 113 0.89 2.12 -9.80
N ARG A 114 2.04 1.49 -9.60
CA ARG A 114 2.79 0.85 -10.67
C ARG A 114 2.07 -0.39 -11.22
N ILE A 115 1.46 -1.16 -10.32
CA ILE A 115 0.60 -2.30 -10.72
C ILE A 115 -0.49 -1.81 -11.66
N LEU A 116 -1.18 -0.72 -11.31
CA LEU A 116 -2.27 -0.17 -12.11
C LEU A 116 -1.78 0.47 -13.41
N LEU A 117 -0.63 1.16 -13.41
CA LEU A 117 -0.13 1.87 -14.58
C LEU A 117 0.39 0.96 -15.69
N ASP A 118 1.23 -0.03 -15.33
CA ASP A 118 1.97 -0.78 -16.34
C ASP A 118 2.40 -2.20 -15.94
N SER A 119 2.04 -2.67 -14.75
CA SER A 119 2.48 -3.97 -14.24
C SER A 119 1.34 -4.80 -13.63
N PRO A 120 0.19 -4.94 -14.33
CA PRO A 120 -1.02 -5.60 -13.78
C PRO A 120 -0.78 -7.06 -13.39
N GLN A 121 0.21 -7.73 -13.98
CA GLN A 121 0.59 -9.10 -13.63
C GLN A 121 1.18 -9.23 -12.22
N ALA A 122 1.62 -8.13 -11.60
CA ALA A 122 2.13 -8.11 -10.24
C ALA A 122 1.02 -7.89 -9.18
N ALA A 123 -0.25 -7.81 -9.61
CA ALA A 123 -1.36 -7.61 -8.69
C ALA A 123 -1.55 -8.82 -7.77
N GLY A 124 -1.39 -8.59 -6.46
CA GLY A 124 -1.53 -9.65 -5.47
C GLY A 124 -0.99 -9.27 -4.11
N VAL A 125 -0.95 -10.27 -3.24
CA VAL A 125 -0.39 -10.17 -1.90
C VAL A 125 0.65 -11.26 -1.72
N THR A 126 1.76 -10.90 -1.11
CA THR A 126 2.83 -11.83 -0.71
C THR A 126 3.05 -11.76 0.79
N ILE A 127 3.14 -12.93 1.43
CA ILE A 127 3.72 -13.07 2.77
C ILE A 127 5.11 -13.65 2.61
N HIS A 128 6.11 -12.96 3.12
CA HIS A 128 7.50 -13.36 3.01
C HIS A 128 8.24 -13.19 4.33
N GLN A 129 9.40 -13.85 4.45
CA GLN A 129 10.29 -13.72 5.60
C GLN A 129 10.84 -12.29 5.68
N LEU A 130 10.96 -11.74 6.89
CA LEU A 130 11.74 -10.52 7.10
C LEU A 130 13.22 -10.83 6.78
N ALA A 131 13.86 -9.93 6.04
CA ALA A 131 15.25 -10.02 5.63
C ALA A 131 15.97 -8.69 5.83
N GLU A 132 17.30 -8.70 5.68
CA GLU A 132 18.09 -7.47 5.78
C GLU A 132 17.74 -6.47 4.69
N ALA A 133 17.59 -6.94 3.44
CA ALA A 133 17.07 -6.11 2.34
C ALA A 133 15.55 -6.08 2.35
N PHE A 134 14.98 -4.91 2.08
CA PHE A 134 13.54 -4.75 2.00
C PHE A 134 12.91 -5.66 0.95
N ASP A 135 11.84 -6.35 1.33
CA ASP A 135 10.99 -7.20 0.49
C ASP A 135 11.73 -8.35 -0.24
N ALA A 136 12.96 -8.70 0.21
CA ALA A 136 13.82 -9.70 -0.44
C ALA A 136 13.80 -11.09 0.24
N GLY A 137 13.09 -11.25 1.35
CA GLY A 137 13.01 -12.53 2.07
C GLY A 137 12.26 -13.60 1.29
N ALA A 138 12.50 -14.86 1.65
CA ALA A 138 11.85 -16.00 1.00
C ALA A 138 10.32 -15.95 1.15
N ILE A 139 9.61 -16.32 0.10
CA ILE A 139 8.15 -16.27 0.00
C ILE A 139 7.54 -17.45 0.73
N LEU A 140 6.64 -17.17 1.69
CA LEU A 140 5.87 -18.19 2.40
C LEU A 140 4.56 -18.52 1.65
N ALA A 141 3.86 -17.50 1.18
CA ALA A 141 2.61 -17.65 0.44
C ALA A 141 2.29 -16.43 -0.42
N GLN A 142 1.53 -16.63 -1.48
CA GLN A 142 1.04 -15.57 -2.36
C GLN A 142 -0.41 -15.81 -2.77
N THR A 143 -1.12 -14.70 -3.01
CA THR A 143 -2.46 -14.73 -3.62
C THR A 143 -2.50 -13.70 -4.75
N PRO A 144 -2.66 -14.12 -6.02
CA PRO A 144 -2.87 -13.22 -7.13
C PRO A 144 -4.26 -12.57 -7.06
N LEU A 145 -4.37 -11.33 -7.54
CA LEU A 145 -5.62 -10.57 -7.62
C LEU A 145 -5.96 -10.28 -9.06
N ALA A 146 -7.20 -10.58 -9.46
CA ALA A 146 -7.71 -10.19 -10.76
C ALA A 146 -8.10 -8.70 -10.76
N LEU A 147 -7.60 -7.96 -11.75
CA LEU A 147 -7.96 -6.56 -11.97
C LEU A 147 -9.11 -6.46 -12.99
N SER A 148 -10.02 -5.52 -12.78
CA SER A 148 -11.01 -5.11 -13.76
C SER A 148 -10.44 -4.05 -14.71
N GLU A 149 -11.12 -3.78 -15.83
CA GLU A 149 -10.73 -2.72 -16.78
C GLU A 149 -10.78 -1.32 -16.13
N ASP A 150 -11.72 -1.13 -15.20
CA ASP A 150 -11.91 0.12 -14.46
C ASP A 150 -11.23 0.12 -13.08
N GLU A 151 -10.30 -0.82 -12.85
CA GLU A 151 -9.60 -0.90 -11.57
C GLU A 151 -8.95 0.42 -11.21
N ASP A 152 -9.11 0.83 -9.97
CA ASP A 152 -8.49 2.01 -9.40
C ASP A 152 -7.73 1.68 -8.09
N LEU A 153 -7.07 2.67 -7.53
CA LEU A 153 -6.29 2.49 -6.31
C LEU A 153 -7.14 2.02 -5.13
N ASP A 154 -8.36 2.53 -5.02
CA ASP A 154 -9.24 2.23 -3.89
C ASP A 154 -9.77 0.80 -3.98
N SER A 155 -10.21 0.36 -5.17
CA SER A 155 -10.70 -1.00 -5.41
C SER A 155 -9.58 -2.04 -5.28
N LEU A 156 -8.38 -1.75 -5.80
CA LEU A 156 -7.22 -2.63 -5.61
C LEU A 156 -6.82 -2.71 -4.13
N THR A 157 -6.82 -1.58 -3.41
CA THR A 157 -6.55 -1.57 -1.96
C THR A 157 -7.58 -2.39 -1.20
N ALA A 158 -8.87 -2.26 -1.53
CA ALA A 158 -9.93 -3.05 -0.92
C ALA A 158 -9.76 -4.56 -1.18
N LYS A 159 -9.41 -4.96 -2.40
CA LYS A 159 -9.09 -6.37 -2.74
C LYS A 159 -7.92 -6.90 -1.92
N ILE A 160 -6.86 -6.11 -1.76
CA ILE A 160 -5.69 -6.46 -0.93
C ILE A 160 -6.11 -6.64 0.53
N ILE A 161 -6.87 -5.69 1.10
CA ILE A 161 -7.37 -5.76 2.47
C ILE A 161 -8.24 -7.00 2.70
N MET A 162 -9.03 -7.40 1.72
CA MET A 162 -9.86 -8.60 1.79
C MET A 162 -9.08 -9.90 1.64
N ALA A 163 -8.06 -9.93 0.78
CA ALA A 163 -7.28 -11.13 0.49
C ALA A 163 -6.22 -11.45 1.55
N THR A 164 -5.70 -10.44 2.23
CA THR A 164 -4.55 -10.61 3.14
C THR A 164 -4.88 -11.37 4.42
N PRO A 165 -6.00 -11.12 5.14
CA PRO A 165 -6.31 -11.83 6.38
C PRO A 165 -6.45 -13.35 6.22
N PRO A 166 -7.18 -13.89 5.21
CA PRO A 166 -7.24 -15.34 5.02
C PRO A 166 -5.89 -15.94 4.61
N LEU A 167 -5.07 -15.23 3.81
CA LEU A 167 -3.73 -15.68 3.46
C LEU A 167 -2.84 -15.77 4.70
N LEU A 168 -2.88 -14.73 5.56
CA LEU A 168 -2.13 -14.71 6.82
C LEU A 168 -2.58 -15.84 7.76
N SER A 169 -3.89 -16.05 7.90
CA SER A 169 -4.45 -17.14 8.70
C SER A 169 -3.96 -18.51 8.21
N GLY A 170 -3.91 -18.74 6.89
CA GLY A 170 -3.38 -19.97 6.31
C GLY A 170 -1.90 -20.18 6.66
N VAL A 171 -1.07 -19.16 6.53
CA VAL A 171 0.36 -19.22 6.91
C VAL A 171 0.53 -19.46 8.41
N MET A 172 -0.20 -18.72 9.25
CA MET A 172 -0.09 -18.82 10.71
C MET A 172 -0.63 -20.15 11.27
N GLY A 173 -1.56 -20.81 10.55
CA GLY A 173 -2.10 -22.11 10.92
C GLY A 173 -1.07 -23.24 10.89
N ASP A 174 -0.05 -23.14 10.02
CA ASP A 174 1.08 -24.07 9.96
C ASP A 174 2.39 -23.34 9.63
N LEU A 175 2.71 -22.38 10.48
CA LEU A 175 3.84 -21.45 10.26
C LEU A 175 5.18 -22.17 10.13
N ALA A 176 5.41 -23.21 10.92
CA ALA A 176 6.67 -23.97 10.87
C ALA A 176 6.89 -24.65 9.51
N THR A 177 5.86 -25.26 8.97
CA THR A 177 5.92 -25.89 7.63
C THR A 177 6.04 -24.83 6.52
N CYS A 178 5.27 -23.75 6.58
CA CYS A 178 5.39 -22.64 5.63
C CYS A 178 6.79 -22.04 5.64
N TRP A 179 7.37 -21.85 6.84
CA TRP A 179 8.72 -21.32 7.00
C TRP A 179 9.79 -22.22 6.42
N ALA A 180 9.72 -23.52 6.70
CA ALA A 180 10.68 -24.51 6.20
C ALA A 180 10.63 -24.69 4.68
N ASN A 181 9.46 -24.47 4.07
CA ASN A 181 9.25 -24.60 2.63
C ASN A 181 9.26 -23.25 1.89
N ALA A 182 9.64 -22.15 2.56
CA ALA A 182 9.68 -20.83 1.96
C ALA A 182 10.57 -20.81 0.71
N GLN A 183 10.06 -20.20 -0.37
CA GLN A 183 10.72 -20.19 -1.66
C GLN A 183 11.61 -18.94 -1.80
N PRO A 184 12.92 -19.08 -2.03
CA PRO A 184 13.77 -17.95 -2.36
C PRO A 184 13.24 -17.18 -3.57
N GLN A 185 13.35 -15.86 -3.53
CA GLN A 185 12.96 -15.05 -4.68
C GLN A 185 14.00 -15.16 -5.81
N ASP A 186 13.52 -15.19 -7.06
CA ASP A 186 14.38 -15.13 -8.24
C ASP A 186 14.84 -13.68 -8.47
N GLU A 187 16.09 -13.40 -8.18
CA GLU A 187 16.68 -12.05 -8.34
C GLU A 187 16.69 -11.56 -9.79
N GLN A 188 16.64 -12.45 -10.78
CA GLN A 188 16.56 -12.07 -12.19
C GLN A 188 15.19 -11.51 -12.58
N GLN A 189 14.14 -11.88 -11.83
CA GLN A 189 12.79 -11.39 -12.01
C GLN A 189 12.43 -10.27 -11.03
N ALA A 190 13.31 -9.98 -10.09
CA ALA A 190 13.06 -8.96 -9.08
C ALA A 190 13.03 -7.55 -9.68
N SER A 191 12.07 -6.75 -9.24
CA SER A 191 12.00 -5.34 -9.55
C SER A 191 11.81 -4.51 -8.28
N HIS A 192 12.48 -3.37 -8.22
CA HIS A 192 12.33 -2.42 -7.12
C HIS A 192 11.66 -1.15 -7.62
N TRP A 193 10.52 -0.82 -7.05
CA TRP A 193 9.73 0.34 -7.47
C TRP A 193 9.80 1.44 -6.40
N PRO A 194 10.43 2.57 -6.73
CA PRO A 194 10.43 3.72 -5.85
C PRO A 194 9.03 4.31 -5.72
N VAL A 195 8.80 5.04 -4.64
CA VAL A 195 7.55 5.82 -4.48
C VAL A 195 7.42 6.78 -5.67
N PRO A 196 6.28 6.77 -6.38
CA PRO A 196 6.08 7.66 -7.52
C PRO A 196 6.08 9.13 -7.09
N GLU A 197 6.84 9.96 -7.80
CA GLU A 197 6.98 11.40 -7.53
C GLU A 197 6.90 12.24 -8.81
N GLY A 198 6.69 13.54 -8.66
CA GLY A 198 6.78 14.54 -9.72
C GLY A 198 5.95 14.16 -10.97
N LYS A 199 6.59 14.06 -12.14
CA LYS A 199 5.93 13.81 -13.43
C LYS A 199 5.12 12.51 -13.47
N THR A 200 5.48 11.51 -12.69
CA THR A 200 4.72 10.24 -12.64
C THR A 200 3.30 10.49 -12.12
N ARG A 201 3.12 11.46 -11.23
CA ARG A 201 1.85 11.83 -10.61
C ARG A 201 1.16 13.03 -11.28
N THR A 202 1.78 13.61 -12.32
CA THR A 202 1.25 14.78 -13.00
C THR A 202 0.45 14.35 -14.23
N LEU A 203 -0.80 14.82 -14.36
CA LEU A 203 -1.58 14.67 -15.57
C LEU A 203 -0.99 15.54 -16.67
N ASP A 204 -0.96 14.99 -17.87
CA ASP A 204 -0.52 15.68 -19.09
C ASP A 204 -1.73 15.84 -20.01
N TRP A 205 -2.20 17.05 -20.15
CA TRP A 205 -3.37 17.37 -20.95
C TRP A 205 -3.19 17.10 -22.44
N THR A 206 -1.94 16.93 -22.91
CA THR A 206 -1.64 16.56 -24.31
C THR A 206 -1.90 15.08 -24.59
N GLN A 207 -2.23 14.29 -23.57
CA GLN A 207 -2.65 12.90 -23.72
C GLN A 207 -4.14 12.80 -24.00
N ASP A 208 -4.57 11.63 -24.49
CA ASP A 208 -5.99 11.32 -24.66
C ASP A 208 -6.68 11.15 -23.30
N VAL A 209 -8.00 11.28 -23.32
CA VAL A 209 -8.86 11.16 -22.14
C VAL A 209 -8.66 9.82 -21.42
N ALA A 210 -8.52 8.72 -22.18
CA ALA A 210 -8.36 7.39 -21.60
C ALA A 210 -7.05 7.28 -20.78
N SER A 211 -5.95 7.81 -21.31
CA SER A 211 -4.66 7.87 -20.64
C SER A 211 -4.68 8.75 -19.39
N ILE A 212 -5.35 9.90 -19.45
CA ILE A 212 -5.54 10.80 -18.31
C ILE A 212 -6.32 10.10 -17.21
N MET A 213 -7.44 9.45 -17.53
CA MET A 213 -8.28 8.74 -16.58
C MET A 213 -7.58 7.49 -16.01
N HIS A 214 -6.81 6.78 -16.82
CA HIS A 214 -6.01 5.64 -16.36
C HIS A 214 -5.01 6.09 -15.29
N LYS A 215 -4.26 7.18 -15.55
CA LYS A 215 -3.34 7.75 -14.57
C LYS A 215 -4.06 8.21 -13.29
N HIS A 216 -5.20 8.89 -13.42
CA HIS A 216 -5.97 9.30 -12.26
C HIS A 216 -6.41 8.10 -11.41
N ARG A 217 -6.94 7.04 -12.02
CA ARG A 217 -7.33 5.81 -11.31
C ARG A 217 -6.14 5.17 -10.57
N ALA A 218 -4.96 5.19 -11.17
CA ALA A 218 -3.78 4.56 -10.59
C ALA A 218 -3.30 5.24 -9.29
N PHE A 219 -3.59 6.52 -9.10
CA PHE A 219 -3.17 7.28 -7.91
C PHE A 219 -4.33 7.62 -6.96
N GLY A 220 -5.58 7.49 -7.40
CA GLY A 220 -6.75 7.86 -6.58
C GLY A 220 -6.84 9.35 -6.28
N GLY A 221 -7.83 9.71 -5.48
CA GLY A 221 -8.01 11.09 -5.03
C GLY A 221 -6.84 11.58 -4.18
N CYS A 222 -6.52 12.87 -4.27
CA CYS A 222 -5.48 13.57 -3.48
C CYS A 222 -4.02 13.30 -3.87
N MET A 223 -3.75 12.43 -4.85
CA MET A 223 -2.40 12.04 -5.22
C MET A 223 -1.94 12.56 -6.59
N VAL A 224 -2.87 12.97 -7.41
CA VAL A 224 -2.63 13.44 -8.77
C VAL A 224 -2.61 14.96 -8.81
N GLN A 225 -1.67 15.51 -9.55
CA GLN A 225 -1.57 16.95 -9.79
C GLN A 225 -1.61 17.27 -11.28
N ALA A 226 -1.90 18.51 -11.62
CA ALA A 226 -1.78 19.04 -12.96
C ALA A 226 -1.43 20.52 -12.94
N SER A 227 -0.99 21.05 -14.09
CA SER A 227 -0.85 22.49 -14.30
C SER A 227 -2.09 23.03 -15.02
N VAL A 228 -2.74 24.04 -14.47
CA VAL A 228 -3.86 24.77 -15.09
C VAL A 228 -3.59 26.26 -14.92
N ASP A 229 -3.61 27.03 -16.01
CA ASP A 229 -3.27 28.47 -16.03
C ASP A 229 -1.93 28.78 -15.36
N GLY A 230 -0.92 27.89 -15.51
CA GLY A 230 0.41 28.03 -14.91
C GLY A 230 0.49 27.76 -13.41
N GLN A 231 -0.60 27.35 -12.77
CA GLN A 231 -0.65 26.98 -11.37
C GLN A 231 -0.72 25.46 -11.22
N THR A 232 -0.03 24.90 -10.22
CA THR A 232 -0.16 23.50 -9.85
C THR A 232 -1.40 23.32 -8.98
N ILE A 233 -2.24 22.37 -9.36
CA ILE A 233 -3.42 21.97 -8.60
C ILE A 233 -3.35 20.48 -8.26
N TRP A 234 -3.92 20.11 -7.12
CA TRP A 234 -4.21 18.74 -6.76
C TRP A 234 -5.61 18.37 -7.21
N ILE A 235 -5.79 17.18 -7.74
CA ILE A 235 -7.06 16.72 -8.32
C ILE A 235 -7.54 15.52 -7.53
N GLU A 236 -8.71 15.65 -6.94
CA GLU A 236 -9.31 14.61 -6.10
C GLU A 236 -10.35 13.78 -6.85
N ASP A 237 -11.21 14.43 -7.63
CA ASP A 237 -12.31 13.75 -8.34
C ASP A 237 -12.49 14.34 -9.74
N VAL A 238 -12.56 13.45 -10.72
CA VAL A 238 -12.68 13.80 -12.13
C VAL A 238 -13.76 12.98 -12.81
N ASN A 239 -14.25 13.53 -13.90
CA ASN A 239 -14.96 12.80 -14.95
C ASN A 239 -14.38 13.24 -16.30
N ALA A 240 -14.54 12.44 -17.34
CA ALA A 240 -14.04 12.80 -18.65
C ALA A 240 -14.87 12.14 -19.75
N TRP A 241 -14.88 12.75 -20.93
CA TRP A 241 -15.53 12.20 -22.10
C TRP A 241 -14.80 12.61 -23.38
N GLN A 242 -14.85 11.77 -24.38
CA GLN A 242 -14.35 12.09 -25.71
C GLN A 242 -15.30 13.05 -26.41
N GLU A 243 -14.75 14.13 -26.95
CA GLU A 243 -15.47 15.15 -27.69
C GLU A 243 -14.52 15.88 -28.64
N ALA A 244 -14.85 15.91 -29.92
CA ALA A 244 -14.07 16.66 -30.91
C ALA A 244 -14.13 18.16 -30.65
N HIS A 245 -12.98 18.80 -30.50
CA HIS A 245 -12.86 20.24 -30.28
C HIS A 245 -11.58 20.80 -30.92
N THR A 246 -11.48 22.13 -30.97
CA THR A 246 -10.33 22.85 -31.52
C THR A 246 -9.52 23.59 -30.43
N LEU A 247 -9.81 23.30 -29.16
CA LEU A 247 -9.13 23.92 -28.03
C LEU A 247 -7.72 23.37 -27.87
N THR A 248 -6.80 24.21 -27.43
CA THR A 248 -5.45 23.77 -27.06
C THR A 248 -5.53 22.92 -25.76
N PRO A 249 -4.93 21.74 -25.72
CA PRO A 249 -4.88 20.94 -24.50
C PRO A 249 -4.33 21.72 -23.31
N GLY A 250 -4.99 21.58 -22.16
CA GLY A 250 -4.66 22.30 -20.92
C GLY A 250 -5.39 23.63 -20.75
N THR A 251 -6.14 24.10 -21.75
CA THR A 251 -6.97 25.31 -21.60
C THR A 251 -8.28 24.97 -20.87
N ILE A 252 -8.78 25.95 -20.12
CA ILE A 252 -10.09 25.85 -19.48
C ILE A 252 -11.17 26.09 -20.54
N ALA A 253 -11.91 25.04 -20.87
CA ALA A 253 -13.03 25.08 -21.81
C ALA A 253 -14.28 25.71 -21.18
N ALA A 254 -14.52 25.42 -19.90
CA ALA A 254 -15.65 25.97 -19.16
C ALA A 254 -15.36 26.01 -17.64
N ARG A 255 -16.10 26.89 -16.95
CA ARG A 255 -16.16 26.97 -15.48
C ARG A 255 -17.62 26.88 -15.05
N TYR A 256 -17.89 26.06 -14.06
CA TYR A 256 -19.22 25.94 -13.48
C TYR A 256 -19.09 25.74 -11.98
N GLU A 257 -19.56 26.70 -11.20
CA GLU A 257 -19.30 26.76 -9.76
C GLU A 257 -17.80 26.63 -9.46
N ASP A 258 -17.41 25.66 -8.63
CA ASP A 258 -16.02 25.35 -8.28
C ASP A 258 -15.38 24.31 -9.21
N GLN A 259 -16.09 23.90 -10.27
CA GLN A 259 -15.64 22.90 -11.21
C GLN A 259 -14.99 23.53 -12.43
N LEU A 260 -14.03 22.83 -13.02
CA LEU A 260 -13.33 23.24 -14.24
C LEU A 260 -13.46 22.14 -15.29
N VAL A 261 -13.73 22.55 -16.53
CA VAL A 261 -13.61 21.67 -17.70
C VAL A 261 -12.32 22.02 -18.42
N ILE A 262 -11.42 21.07 -18.53
CA ILE A 262 -10.11 21.23 -19.16
C ILE A 262 -10.09 20.47 -20.49
N ALA A 263 -9.55 21.09 -21.53
CA ALA A 263 -9.35 20.44 -22.81
C ALA A 263 -8.20 19.43 -22.73
N ALA A 264 -8.44 18.20 -23.19
CA ALA A 264 -7.46 17.16 -23.42
C ALA A 264 -7.20 16.99 -24.92
N GLN A 265 -6.40 16.00 -25.34
CA GLN A 265 -6.09 15.82 -26.76
C GLN A 265 -7.33 15.49 -27.62
N ASP A 266 -8.22 14.63 -27.13
CA ASP A 266 -9.34 14.06 -27.87
C ASP A 266 -10.69 14.23 -27.15
N GLY A 267 -10.74 15.09 -26.11
CA GLY A 267 -11.95 15.28 -25.33
C GLY A 267 -11.77 16.26 -24.17
N LEU A 268 -12.66 16.18 -23.23
CA LEU A 268 -12.78 17.11 -22.12
C LEU A 268 -12.71 16.39 -20.77
N VAL A 269 -12.07 17.02 -19.79
CA VAL A 269 -11.90 16.51 -18.42
C VAL A 269 -12.55 17.48 -17.46
N LEU A 270 -13.57 17.02 -16.74
CA LEU A 270 -14.26 17.77 -15.68
C LEU A 270 -13.55 17.50 -14.34
N LEU A 271 -12.94 18.51 -13.77
CA LEU A 271 -12.41 18.51 -12.41
C LEU A 271 -13.55 18.84 -11.45
N LYS A 272 -14.07 17.85 -10.74
CA LYS A 272 -15.19 18.01 -9.79
C LYS A 272 -14.73 18.50 -8.44
N ARG A 273 -13.58 17.97 -7.96
CA ARG A 273 -12.94 18.38 -6.71
C ARG A 273 -11.44 18.53 -6.94
N TRP A 274 -10.96 19.71 -6.63
CA TRP A 274 -9.56 20.09 -6.79
C TRP A 274 -9.20 21.22 -5.83
N TYR A 275 -7.90 21.42 -5.56
CA TYR A 275 -7.40 22.53 -4.74
C TYR A 275 -6.02 22.97 -5.19
N GLN A 276 -5.67 24.22 -4.93
CA GLN A 276 -4.34 24.75 -5.25
C GLN A 276 -3.28 24.11 -4.37
N ALA A 277 -2.14 23.77 -4.98
CA ALA A 277 -0.95 23.41 -4.21
C ALA A 277 -0.48 24.68 -3.49
N GLY A 278 -0.43 24.62 -2.16
CA GLY A 278 0.00 25.73 -1.30
C GLY A 278 1.49 26.00 -1.40
#